data_1944e890a6082ac6ffb4213fb9e905ec
#
_entry.id   1944e890a6082ac6ffb4213fb9e905ec
#
_cell.length_a   1.000
_cell.length_b   1.000
_cell.length_c   1.000
_cell.angle_alpha   90.00
_cell.angle_beta   90.00
_cell.angle_gamma   90.00
#
_symmetry.space_group_name_H-M   'P 1'
#
loop_
_entity.id
_entity.type
_entity.pdbx_description
1 polymer ?
#
loop_
_entity_poly.entity_id
_entity_poly.type
_entity_poly.pdbx_seq_one_letter_code
_entity_poly.pdbx_strand_id
1 'polypeptide(L)'
;MGDIDIKRISPLKRRIKLLEGAMLTCVGGMALAFYQEEDMVGYYLAFLFGVLYIWKYYTLLQLDKRQFLANVVEQRTIELRSQRDAIRAESQKLSNALTKLAEAQDELVRKERMASIGQLTKGLVDRILNPLNYINNFGRLSMSLIEDLEHNVEADHKAGNTINYEDNRELLSMLSDNMTKIVKHGDSTVRIVKAMEEILKEQMGACVPVEVNELCRANVALFEKRNVKQLRELSVEVSTMLLSTSIKIDLSVGQIGKMFQALLDNSLYAVGRKKYGEGDRPEIRVGLSIEANNLRISIWDNGIGMDEVVREQAFSPFFTTRSTAEAAGVGLYLCREVVMNHKGTICLESVKDEFTEVVVLLPIY
;
A
#
# COMPACT_ATOMS: atom_id res chain seq x y z
N MET A 1 -36.85 32.80 -20.29
CA MET A 1 -37.13 33.41 -18.97
C MET A 1 -37.75 34.79 -19.05
N GLY A 2 -37.63 35.55 -20.19
CA GLY A 2 -38.26 36.83 -20.42
C GLY A 2 -39.79 36.86 -20.54
N ASP A 3 -40.44 35.74 -20.89
CA ASP A 3 -41.87 35.69 -21.15
C ASP A 3 -42.79 35.62 -19.89
N ILE A 4 -42.22 35.19 -18.74
CA ILE A 4 -43.02 35.03 -17.51
C ILE A 4 -43.20 36.37 -16.77
N ASP A 5 -42.23 37.25 -16.84
CA ASP A 5 -42.29 38.58 -16.16
C ASP A 5 -43.19 39.58 -16.90
N ILE A 6 -43.22 39.53 -18.23
CA ILE A 6 -44.08 40.42 -19.05
C ILE A 6 -45.57 40.11 -18.80
N LYS A 7 -45.94 38.84 -18.61
CA LYS A 7 -47.34 38.47 -18.30
C LYS A 7 -47.81 38.88 -16.90
N ARG A 8 -46.89 39.03 -15.92
CA ARG A 8 -47.24 39.46 -14.55
C ARG A 8 -47.32 40.98 -14.38
N ILE A 9 -46.57 41.73 -15.20
CA ILE A 9 -46.54 43.23 -15.19
C ILE A 9 -47.68 43.80 -16.00
N SER A 10 -48.17 43.14 -17.06
CA SER A 10 -49.25 43.57 -17.91
C SER A 10 -50.56 43.92 -17.19
N PRO A 11 -51.01 43.10 -16.19
CA PRO A 11 -52.28 43.44 -15.49
C PRO A 11 -52.15 44.68 -14.60
N LEU A 12 -50.94 44.95 -14.05
CA LEU A 12 -50.74 46.15 -13.23
C LEU A 12 -50.71 47.43 -14.08
N LYS A 13 -50.03 47.38 -15.23
CA LYS A 13 -50.04 48.50 -16.22
C LYS A 13 -51.47 48.75 -16.74
N ARG A 14 -52.26 47.73 -16.95
CA ARG A 14 -53.66 47.84 -17.35
C ARG A 14 -54.52 48.46 -16.26
N ARG A 15 -54.28 48.12 -14.97
CA ARG A 15 -54.94 48.77 -13.82
C ARG A 15 -54.60 50.22 -13.68
N ILE A 16 -53.38 50.64 -13.90
CA ILE A 16 -52.92 52.05 -13.88
C ILE A 16 -53.67 52.83 -14.97
N LYS A 17 -53.76 52.32 -16.20
CA LYS A 17 -54.51 52.98 -17.28
C LYS A 17 -56.00 53.08 -16.98
N LEU A 18 -56.61 52.08 -16.35
CA LEU A 18 -58.00 52.15 -15.94
C LEU A 18 -58.24 53.19 -14.85
N LEU A 19 -57.34 53.31 -13.90
CA LEU A 19 -57.38 54.32 -12.85
C LEU A 19 -57.18 55.72 -13.40
N GLU A 20 -56.33 55.92 -14.42
CA GLU A 20 -56.18 57.16 -15.14
C GLU A 20 -57.48 57.56 -15.86
N GLY A 21 -58.13 56.62 -16.51
CA GLY A 21 -59.42 56.84 -17.13
C GLY A 21 -60.51 57.23 -16.13
N ALA A 22 -60.59 56.51 -15.00
CA ALA A 22 -61.55 56.83 -13.93
C ALA A 22 -61.30 58.19 -13.28
N MET A 23 -60.02 58.57 -13.09
CA MET A 23 -59.68 59.90 -12.60
C MET A 23 -60.07 61.03 -13.54
N LEU A 24 -59.89 60.80 -14.87
CA LEU A 24 -60.31 61.79 -15.88
C LEU A 24 -61.84 61.99 -15.88
N THR A 25 -62.62 60.91 -15.73
CA THR A 25 -64.08 60.98 -15.60
C THR A 25 -64.50 61.68 -14.31
N CYS A 26 -63.81 61.48 -13.18
CA CYS A 26 -64.06 62.24 -11.95
C CYS A 26 -63.81 63.74 -12.11
N VAL A 27 -62.72 64.14 -12.77
CA VAL A 27 -62.39 65.54 -13.04
C VAL A 27 -63.47 66.21 -13.94
N GLY A 28 -63.88 65.51 -15.01
CA GLY A 28 -64.96 65.97 -15.86
C GLY A 28 -66.30 66.10 -15.10
N GLY A 29 -66.63 65.18 -14.22
CA GLY A 29 -67.82 65.26 -13.35
C GLY A 29 -67.76 66.40 -12.32
N MET A 30 -66.56 66.64 -11.73
CA MET A 30 -66.36 67.82 -10.84
C MET A 30 -66.58 69.15 -11.57
N ALA A 31 -66.08 69.25 -12.79
CA ALA A 31 -66.27 70.49 -13.61
C ALA A 31 -67.77 70.74 -13.96
N LEU A 32 -68.51 69.67 -14.24
CA LEU A 32 -69.93 69.73 -14.50
C LEU A 32 -70.76 70.08 -13.27
N ALA A 33 -70.43 69.47 -12.09
CA ALA A 33 -71.10 69.81 -10.84
C ALA A 33 -70.85 71.23 -10.38
N PHE A 34 -69.67 71.78 -10.60
CA PHE A 34 -69.34 73.16 -10.34
C PHE A 34 -70.14 74.12 -11.25
N TYR A 35 -70.37 73.71 -12.49
CA TYR A 35 -71.18 74.49 -13.43
C TYR A 35 -72.68 74.47 -13.11
N GLN A 36 -73.14 73.46 -12.39
CA GLN A 36 -74.60 73.32 -12.04
C GLN A 36 -74.92 73.82 -10.62
N GLU A 37 -73.97 74.41 -9.88
CA GLU A 37 -74.11 74.85 -8.45
C GLU A 37 -74.50 73.69 -7.49
N GLU A 38 -74.15 72.43 -7.77
CA GLU A 38 -74.42 71.25 -6.93
C GLU A 38 -73.21 70.97 -6.02
N ASP A 39 -73.01 71.68 -4.91
CA ASP A 39 -71.87 71.65 -4.04
C ASP A 39 -71.61 70.23 -3.46
N MET A 40 -72.63 69.55 -3.05
CA MET A 40 -72.48 68.19 -2.45
C MET A 40 -71.93 67.13 -3.41
N VAL A 41 -72.28 67.23 -4.69
CA VAL A 41 -71.81 66.27 -5.73
C VAL A 41 -70.34 66.55 -6.05
N GLY A 42 -69.94 67.83 -6.02
CA GLY A 42 -68.53 68.25 -6.20
C GLY A 42 -67.63 67.69 -5.11
N TYR A 43 -68.03 67.79 -3.82
CA TYR A 43 -67.25 67.24 -2.70
C TYR A 43 -67.12 65.69 -2.82
N TYR A 44 -68.15 65.01 -3.21
CA TYR A 44 -68.11 63.52 -3.38
C TYR A 44 -67.15 63.11 -4.48
N LEU A 45 -67.19 63.79 -5.60
CA LEU A 45 -66.27 63.54 -6.72
C LEU A 45 -64.82 63.87 -6.35
N ALA A 46 -64.56 64.90 -5.57
CA ALA A 46 -63.23 65.25 -5.10
C ALA A 46 -62.67 64.19 -4.15
N PHE A 47 -63.52 63.67 -3.23
CA PHE A 47 -63.15 62.56 -2.37
C PHE A 47 -62.83 61.28 -3.17
N LEU A 48 -63.66 60.94 -4.14
CA LEU A 48 -63.45 59.77 -5.00
C LEU A 48 -62.17 59.92 -5.82
N PHE A 49 -61.87 61.16 -6.33
CA PHE A 49 -60.60 61.47 -7.00
C PHE A 49 -59.39 61.27 -6.08
N GLY A 50 -59.46 61.71 -4.84
CA GLY A 50 -58.43 61.51 -3.83
C GLY A 50 -58.14 60.01 -3.56
N VAL A 51 -59.18 59.21 -3.41
CA VAL A 51 -59.08 57.75 -3.23
C VAL A 51 -58.45 57.08 -4.46
N LEU A 52 -58.89 57.46 -5.67
CA LEU A 52 -58.30 56.90 -6.91
C LEU A 52 -56.85 57.35 -7.11
N TYR A 53 -56.50 58.57 -6.69
CA TYR A 53 -55.12 59.08 -6.75
C TYR A 53 -54.18 58.27 -5.78
N ILE A 54 -54.61 58.09 -4.53
CA ILE A 54 -53.88 57.28 -3.57
C ILE A 54 -53.70 55.83 -4.08
N TRP A 55 -54.75 55.24 -4.63
CA TRP A 55 -54.70 53.90 -5.19
C TRP A 55 -53.77 53.79 -6.40
N LYS A 56 -53.80 54.77 -7.31
CA LYS A 56 -52.84 54.86 -8.43
C LYS A 56 -51.40 54.97 -7.92
N TYR A 57 -51.14 55.85 -6.93
CA TYR A 57 -49.80 56.02 -6.34
C TYR A 57 -49.30 54.70 -5.73
N TYR A 58 -50.14 53.98 -4.97
CA TYR A 58 -49.80 52.69 -4.36
C TYR A 58 -49.51 51.64 -5.45
N THR A 59 -50.26 51.57 -6.51
CA THR A 59 -50.01 50.63 -7.60
C THR A 59 -48.74 50.93 -8.39
N LEU A 60 -48.39 52.17 -8.56
CA LEU A 60 -47.09 52.59 -9.14
C LEU A 60 -45.92 52.16 -8.25
N LEU A 61 -46.00 52.39 -6.95
CA LEU A 61 -45.00 52.00 -5.98
C LEU A 61 -44.79 50.48 -5.99
N GLN A 62 -45.84 49.72 -6.07
CA GLN A 62 -45.78 48.24 -6.18
C GLN A 62 -45.13 47.78 -7.52
N LEU A 63 -45.35 48.51 -8.58
CA LEU A 63 -44.77 48.22 -9.89
C LEU A 63 -43.25 48.43 -9.85
N ASP A 64 -42.79 49.60 -9.34
CA ASP A 64 -41.37 49.93 -9.20
C ASP A 64 -40.63 48.92 -8.31
N LYS A 65 -41.23 48.58 -7.16
CA LYS A 65 -40.66 47.57 -6.25
C LYS A 65 -40.51 46.18 -6.92
N ARG A 66 -41.51 45.77 -7.71
CA ARG A 66 -41.44 44.50 -8.45
C ARG A 66 -40.38 44.50 -9.55
N GLN A 67 -40.25 45.65 -10.30
CA GLN A 67 -39.20 45.79 -11.31
C GLN A 67 -37.82 45.75 -10.70
N PHE A 68 -37.63 46.45 -9.59
CA PHE A 68 -36.36 46.44 -8.85
C PHE A 68 -36.00 45.00 -8.39
N LEU A 69 -36.93 44.27 -7.78
CA LEU A 69 -36.69 42.89 -7.35
C LEU A 69 -36.39 41.96 -8.51
N ALA A 70 -37.07 42.10 -9.64
CA ALA A 70 -36.82 41.32 -10.84
C ALA A 70 -35.40 41.52 -11.36
N ASN A 71 -34.94 42.78 -11.44
CA ASN A 71 -33.60 43.12 -11.88
C ASN A 71 -32.53 42.55 -10.92
N VAL A 72 -32.74 42.65 -9.60
CA VAL A 72 -31.80 42.08 -8.59
C VAL A 72 -31.73 40.56 -8.72
N VAL A 73 -32.86 39.86 -8.87
CA VAL A 73 -32.90 38.43 -9.04
C VAL A 73 -32.19 38.01 -10.34
N GLU A 74 -32.40 38.74 -11.42
CA GLU A 74 -31.74 38.46 -12.70
C GLU A 74 -30.21 38.61 -12.60
N GLN A 75 -29.73 39.70 -12.02
CA GLN A 75 -28.31 39.95 -11.78
C GLN A 75 -27.68 38.84 -10.92
N ARG A 76 -28.32 38.49 -9.81
CA ARG A 76 -27.85 37.38 -8.92
C ARG A 76 -27.87 36.05 -9.62
N THR A 77 -28.83 35.79 -10.47
CA THR A 77 -28.90 34.54 -11.25
C THR A 77 -27.78 34.43 -12.27
N ILE A 78 -27.41 35.53 -12.91
CA ILE A 78 -26.28 35.59 -13.85
C ILE A 78 -24.96 35.35 -13.09
N GLU A 79 -24.78 36.06 -11.95
CA GLU A 79 -23.58 35.91 -11.10
C GLU A 79 -23.43 34.47 -10.62
N LEU A 80 -24.49 33.83 -10.07
CA LEU A 80 -24.48 32.46 -9.61
C LEU A 80 -24.17 31.47 -10.73
N ARG A 81 -24.68 31.69 -11.94
CA ARG A 81 -24.35 30.85 -13.10
C ARG A 81 -22.88 30.95 -13.45
N SER A 82 -22.31 32.16 -13.50
CA SER A 82 -20.89 32.38 -13.75
C SER A 82 -20.01 31.69 -12.72
N GLN A 83 -20.33 31.81 -11.43
CA GLN A 83 -19.60 31.16 -10.34
C GLN A 83 -19.70 29.63 -10.45
N ARG A 84 -20.87 29.10 -10.72
CA ARG A 84 -21.07 27.65 -10.90
C ARG A 84 -20.24 27.12 -12.07
N ASP A 85 -20.22 27.83 -13.19
CA ASP A 85 -19.49 27.39 -14.38
C ASP A 85 -17.97 27.49 -14.17
N ALA A 86 -17.49 28.48 -13.41
CA ALA A 86 -16.10 28.59 -12.98
C ALA A 86 -15.71 27.41 -12.05
N ILE A 87 -16.51 27.09 -11.04
CA ILE A 87 -16.28 25.95 -10.12
C ILE A 87 -16.27 24.63 -10.89
N ARG A 88 -17.17 24.46 -11.86
CA ARG A 88 -17.17 23.25 -12.69
C ARG A 88 -15.90 23.11 -13.52
N ALA A 89 -15.43 24.20 -14.11
CA ALA A 89 -14.19 24.20 -14.88
C ALA A 89 -12.96 23.87 -14.00
N GLU A 90 -12.92 24.41 -12.78
CA GLU A 90 -11.86 24.13 -11.82
C GLU A 90 -11.90 22.68 -11.31
N SER A 91 -13.09 22.16 -10.97
CA SER A 91 -13.30 20.76 -10.59
C SER A 91 -12.85 19.80 -11.69
N GLN A 92 -13.14 20.11 -12.96
CA GLN A 92 -12.68 19.29 -14.09
C GLN A 92 -11.15 19.32 -14.25
N LYS A 93 -10.53 20.50 -14.08
CA LYS A 93 -9.05 20.61 -14.08
C LYS A 93 -8.41 19.80 -12.96
N LEU A 94 -8.99 19.87 -11.75
CA LEU A 94 -8.50 19.10 -10.60
C LEU A 94 -8.64 17.59 -10.83
N SER A 95 -9.78 17.14 -11.34
CA SER A 95 -10.00 15.73 -11.69
C SER A 95 -8.97 15.22 -12.71
N ASN A 96 -8.73 15.99 -13.76
CA ASN A 96 -7.73 15.65 -14.78
C ASN A 96 -6.30 15.64 -14.21
N ALA A 97 -5.98 16.55 -13.27
CA ALA A 97 -4.68 16.57 -12.61
C ALA A 97 -4.48 15.34 -11.70
N LEU A 98 -5.52 14.95 -10.96
CA LEU A 98 -5.50 13.74 -10.12
C LEU A 98 -5.31 12.46 -10.96
N THR A 99 -5.99 12.35 -12.10
CA THR A 99 -5.80 11.21 -13.02
C THR A 99 -4.37 11.13 -13.52
N LYS A 100 -3.80 12.25 -13.99
CA LYS A 100 -2.41 12.31 -14.44
C LYS A 100 -1.42 11.97 -13.33
N LEU A 101 -1.69 12.41 -12.10
CA LEU A 101 -0.85 12.11 -10.95
C LEU A 101 -0.88 10.62 -10.61
N ALA A 102 -2.06 9.98 -10.66
CA ALA A 102 -2.21 8.54 -10.48
C ALA A 102 -1.46 7.75 -11.57
N GLU A 103 -1.60 8.15 -12.84
CA GLU A 103 -0.87 7.53 -13.96
C GLU A 103 0.65 7.67 -13.81
N ALA A 104 1.14 8.84 -13.41
CA ALA A 104 2.57 9.08 -13.17
C ALA A 104 3.10 8.27 -11.98
N GLN A 105 2.30 8.13 -10.93
CA GLN A 105 2.63 7.31 -9.77
C GLN A 105 2.74 5.82 -10.14
N ASP A 106 1.80 5.30 -10.92
CA ASP A 106 1.84 3.91 -11.40
C ASP A 106 3.07 3.68 -12.32
N GLU A 107 3.41 4.64 -13.17
CA GLU A 107 4.61 4.55 -14.01
C GLU A 107 5.91 4.56 -13.17
N LEU A 108 5.98 5.39 -12.12
CA LEU A 108 7.12 5.41 -11.20
C LEU A 108 7.28 4.08 -10.46
N VAL A 109 6.19 3.54 -9.92
CA VAL A 109 6.20 2.23 -9.26
C VAL A 109 6.65 1.13 -10.23
N ARG A 110 6.18 1.18 -11.48
CA ARG A 110 6.62 0.23 -12.52
C ARG A 110 8.11 0.37 -12.87
N LYS A 111 8.61 1.60 -12.99
CA LYS A 111 10.04 1.87 -13.25
C LYS A 111 10.92 1.42 -12.08
N GLU A 112 10.50 1.69 -10.86
CA GLU A 112 11.21 1.25 -9.66
C GLU A 112 11.28 -0.28 -9.56
N ARG A 113 10.17 -0.97 -9.83
CA ARG A 113 10.14 -2.44 -9.93
C ARG A 113 11.06 -2.96 -11.04
N MET A 114 11.06 -2.35 -12.22
CA MET A 114 11.96 -2.73 -13.31
C MET A 114 13.44 -2.51 -12.95
N ALA A 115 13.76 -1.42 -12.28
CA ALA A 115 15.13 -1.17 -11.81
C ALA A 115 15.55 -2.19 -10.74
N SER A 116 14.67 -2.53 -9.81
CA SER A 116 14.86 -3.58 -8.81
C SER A 116 15.07 -4.94 -9.46
N ILE A 117 14.23 -5.32 -10.43
CA ILE A 117 14.38 -6.56 -11.22
C ILE A 117 15.71 -6.57 -11.98
N GLY A 118 16.15 -5.44 -12.55
CA GLY A 118 17.43 -5.31 -13.22
C GLY A 118 18.64 -5.57 -12.31
N GLN A 119 18.63 -4.99 -11.10
CA GLN A 119 19.64 -5.27 -10.07
C GLN A 119 19.57 -6.72 -9.59
N LEU A 120 18.38 -7.25 -9.37
CA LEU A 120 18.13 -8.63 -8.99
C LEU A 120 18.69 -9.59 -10.05
N THR A 121 18.45 -9.32 -11.33
CA THR A 121 18.89 -10.19 -12.44
C THR A 121 20.42 -10.29 -12.51
N LYS A 122 21.15 -9.18 -12.31
CA LYS A 122 22.61 -9.19 -12.31
C LYS A 122 23.18 -10.04 -11.19
N GLY A 123 22.72 -9.82 -9.94
CA GLY A 123 23.18 -10.61 -8.79
C GLY A 123 22.76 -12.09 -8.85
N LEU A 124 21.65 -12.38 -9.54
CA LEU A 124 21.13 -13.72 -9.70
C LEU A 124 21.96 -14.56 -10.69
N VAL A 125 22.32 -13.96 -11.84
CA VAL A 125 23.15 -14.63 -12.86
C VAL A 125 24.45 -15.12 -12.25
N ASP A 126 25.16 -14.28 -11.49
CA ASP A 126 26.41 -14.65 -10.83
C ASP A 126 26.21 -15.78 -9.81
N ARG A 127 25.10 -15.77 -9.07
CA ARG A 127 24.80 -16.77 -8.07
C ARG A 127 24.36 -18.13 -8.62
N ILE A 128 23.74 -18.15 -9.80
CA ILE A 128 23.42 -19.39 -10.51
C ILE A 128 24.66 -19.94 -11.23
N LEU A 129 25.42 -19.07 -11.87
CA LEU A 129 26.64 -19.48 -12.59
C LEU A 129 27.68 -20.10 -11.67
N ASN A 130 27.85 -19.59 -10.43
CA ASN A 130 28.83 -20.14 -9.51
C ASN A 130 28.60 -21.62 -9.19
N PRO A 131 27.45 -22.07 -8.66
CA PRO A 131 27.22 -23.49 -8.39
C PRO A 131 27.21 -24.34 -9.66
N LEU A 132 26.76 -23.80 -10.81
CA LEU A 132 26.84 -24.51 -12.10
C LEU A 132 28.28 -24.73 -12.55
N ASN A 133 29.17 -23.76 -12.35
CA ASN A 133 30.60 -23.91 -12.63
C ASN A 133 31.23 -24.99 -11.74
N TYR A 134 30.84 -25.05 -10.45
CA TYR A 134 31.29 -26.13 -9.57
C TYR A 134 30.77 -27.50 -10.02
N ILE A 135 29.51 -27.63 -10.41
CA ILE A 135 28.93 -28.86 -10.94
C ILE A 135 29.73 -29.31 -12.17
N ASN A 136 29.97 -28.40 -13.13
CA ASN A 136 30.74 -28.70 -14.33
C ASN A 136 32.19 -29.11 -14.02
N ASN A 137 32.86 -28.41 -13.10
CA ASN A 137 34.24 -28.72 -12.74
C ASN A 137 34.34 -30.09 -12.04
N PHE A 138 33.50 -30.37 -11.05
CA PHE A 138 33.48 -31.67 -10.39
C PHE A 138 33.02 -32.78 -11.33
N GLY A 139 32.11 -32.50 -12.27
CA GLY A 139 31.71 -33.45 -13.31
C GLY A 139 32.89 -33.82 -14.21
N ARG A 140 33.65 -32.84 -14.71
CA ARG A 140 34.86 -33.12 -15.53
C ARG A 140 35.93 -33.90 -14.76
N LEU A 141 36.18 -33.48 -13.52
CA LEU A 141 37.15 -34.18 -12.66
C LEU A 141 36.72 -35.63 -12.41
N SER A 142 35.41 -35.85 -12.20
CA SER A 142 34.88 -37.23 -12.04
C SER A 142 35.05 -38.05 -13.31
N MET A 143 34.89 -37.47 -14.49
CA MET A 143 35.14 -38.18 -15.75
C MET A 143 36.60 -38.60 -15.87
N SER A 144 37.56 -37.74 -15.53
CA SER A 144 38.99 -38.08 -15.53
C SER A 144 39.29 -39.22 -14.52
N LEU A 145 38.71 -39.18 -13.33
CA LEU A 145 38.87 -40.27 -12.34
C LEU A 145 38.29 -41.60 -12.81
N ILE A 146 37.21 -41.58 -13.60
CA ILE A 146 36.65 -42.81 -14.21
C ILE A 146 37.62 -43.34 -15.28
N GLU A 147 38.18 -42.48 -16.12
CA GLU A 147 39.17 -42.93 -17.12
C GLU A 147 40.41 -43.54 -16.49
N ASP A 148 40.92 -42.95 -15.40
CA ASP A 148 42.05 -43.51 -14.65
C ASP A 148 41.71 -44.86 -14.00
N LEU A 149 40.47 -44.97 -13.46
CA LEU A 149 40.01 -46.23 -12.88
C LEU A 149 39.87 -47.34 -13.96
N GLU A 150 39.28 -47.01 -15.13
CA GLU A 150 39.18 -47.94 -16.24
C GLU A 150 40.55 -48.43 -16.70
N HIS A 151 41.54 -47.49 -16.81
CA HIS A 151 42.89 -47.83 -17.21
C HIS A 151 43.54 -48.79 -16.16
N ASN A 152 43.39 -48.53 -14.87
CA ASN A 152 43.93 -49.38 -13.80
C ASN A 152 43.31 -50.78 -13.83
N VAL A 153 41.97 -50.85 -14.01
CA VAL A 153 41.25 -52.14 -14.07
C VAL A 153 41.69 -52.97 -15.31
N GLU A 154 41.85 -52.32 -16.49
CA GLU A 154 42.38 -53.00 -17.65
C GLU A 154 43.83 -53.52 -17.47
N ALA A 155 44.69 -52.71 -16.82
CA ALA A 155 46.08 -53.12 -16.50
C ALA A 155 46.12 -54.31 -15.57
N ASP A 156 45.31 -54.32 -14.53
CA ASP A 156 45.20 -55.42 -13.56
C ASP A 156 44.68 -56.68 -14.22
N HIS A 157 43.67 -56.54 -15.13
CA HIS A 157 43.11 -57.70 -15.90
C HIS A 157 44.16 -58.30 -16.83
N LYS A 158 44.93 -57.49 -17.52
CA LYS A 158 46.03 -57.93 -18.40
C LYS A 158 47.18 -58.58 -17.67
N ALA A 159 47.47 -58.14 -16.43
CA ALA A 159 48.54 -58.64 -15.58
C ALA A 159 48.12 -59.90 -14.78
N GLY A 160 46.80 -60.22 -14.70
CA GLY A 160 46.26 -61.32 -13.93
C GLY A 160 46.40 -61.14 -12.42
N ASN A 161 46.50 -59.92 -11.94
CA ASN A 161 46.68 -59.56 -10.54
C ASN A 161 45.82 -58.33 -10.14
N THR A 162 45.93 -57.89 -8.92
CA THR A 162 45.21 -56.74 -8.33
C THR A 162 46.15 -55.71 -7.75
N ILE A 163 47.19 -55.36 -8.52
CA ILE A 163 48.25 -54.41 -8.06
C ILE A 163 47.68 -53.06 -7.73
N ASN A 164 46.71 -52.57 -8.54
CA ASN A 164 46.13 -51.25 -8.40
C ASN A 164 44.95 -51.18 -7.44
N TYR A 165 44.75 -52.17 -6.56
CA TYR A 165 43.55 -52.22 -5.68
C TYR A 165 43.40 -51.01 -4.76
N GLU A 166 44.50 -50.59 -4.11
CA GLU A 166 44.47 -49.44 -3.20
C GLU A 166 44.26 -48.13 -3.99
N ASP A 167 44.93 -47.94 -5.14
CA ASP A 167 44.76 -46.77 -6.00
C ASP A 167 43.31 -46.68 -6.53
N ASN A 168 42.72 -47.81 -6.95
CA ASN A 168 41.32 -47.87 -7.39
C ASN A 168 40.36 -47.55 -6.25
N ARG A 169 40.63 -47.93 -5.04
CA ARG A 169 39.84 -47.56 -3.85
C ARG A 169 39.91 -46.08 -3.53
N GLU A 170 41.09 -45.46 -3.69
CA GLU A 170 41.26 -44.01 -3.54
C GLU A 170 40.48 -43.25 -4.62
N LEU A 171 40.60 -43.64 -5.90
CA LEU A 171 39.87 -43.05 -7.02
C LEU A 171 38.34 -43.12 -6.80
N LEU A 172 37.82 -44.25 -6.32
CA LEU A 172 36.39 -44.41 -5.98
C LEU A 172 35.97 -43.49 -4.83
N SER A 173 36.82 -43.30 -3.82
CA SER A 173 36.57 -42.38 -2.72
C SER A 173 36.48 -40.94 -3.23
N MET A 174 37.44 -40.51 -4.06
CA MET A 174 37.43 -39.16 -4.67
C MET A 174 36.23 -38.95 -5.58
N LEU A 175 35.80 -39.98 -6.34
CA LEU A 175 34.60 -39.92 -7.17
C LEU A 175 33.35 -39.74 -6.31
N SER A 176 33.22 -40.50 -5.23
CA SER A 176 32.11 -40.37 -4.27
C SER A 176 32.02 -38.92 -3.68
N ASP A 177 33.17 -38.37 -3.31
CA ASP A 177 33.26 -37.02 -2.77
C ASP A 177 32.84 -35.97 -3.84
N ASN A 178 33.29 -36.15 -5.08
CA ASN A 178 32.89 -35.24 -6.20
C ASN A 178 31.38 -35.33 -6.45
N MET A 179 30.78 -36.52 -6.47
CA MET A 179 29.33 -36.68 -6.60
C MET A 179 28.58 -35.97 -5.47
N THR A 180 29.06 -36.10 -4.25
CA THR A 180 28.45 -35.42 -3.08
C THR A 180 28.49 -33.90 -3.26
N LYS A 181 29.60 -33.34 -3.77
CA LYS A 181 29.74 -31.90 -4.06
C LYS A 181 28.81 -31.48 -5.19
N ILE A 182 28.68 -32.27 -6.26
CA ILE A 182 27.75 -32.00 -7.37
C ILE A 182 26.32 -31.91 -6.87
N VAL A 183 25.86 -32.87 -6.08
CA VAL A 183 24.52 -32.87 -5.48
C VAL A 183 24.31 -31.64 -4.61
N LYS A 184 25.28 -31.31 -3.74
CA LYS A 184 25.20 -30.13 -2.87
C LYS A 184 25.07 -28.81 -3.67
N HIS A 185 25.80 -28.64 -4.74
CA HIS A 185 25.73 -27.45 -5.60
C HIS A 185 24.44 -27.43 -6.45
N GLY A 186 23.96 -28.61 -6.88
CA GLY A 186 22.66 -28.77 -7.54
C GLY A 186 21.51 -28.30 -6.65
N ASP A 187 21.49 -28.76 -5.40
CA ASP A 187 20.49 -28.33 -4.40
C ASP A 187 20.55 -26.83 -4.12
N SER A 188 21.76 -26.26 -4.11
CA SER A 188 21.93 -24.80 -3.97
C SER A 188 21.31 -24.05 -5.14
N THR A 189 21.54 -24.50 -6.37
CA THR A 189 20.95 -23.90 -7.58
C THR A 189 19.41 -23.95 -7.52
N VAL A 190 18.83 -25.10 -7.16
CA VAL A 190 17.37 -25.25 -7.04
C VAL A 190 16.81 -24.27 -5.99
N ARG A 191 17.49 -24.08 -4.85
CA ARG A 191 17.06 -23.11 -3.83
C ARG A 191 17.07 -21.68 -4.35
N ILE A 192 18.10 -21.29 -5.09
CA ILE A 192 18.21 -19.95 -5.68
C ILE A 192 17.08 -19.71 -6.69
N VAL A 193 16.80 -20.68 -7.57
CA VAL A 193 15.70 -20.58 -8.54
C VAL A 193 14.34 -20.46 -7.84
N LYS A 194 14.07 -21.27 -6.82
CA LYS A 194 12.83 -21.18 -6.03
C LYS A 194 12.69 -19.82 -5.33
N ALA A 195 13.77 -19.30 -4.77
CA ALA A 195 13.78 -17.98 -4.15
C ALA A 195 13.46 -16.86 -5.17
N MET A 196 13.96 -16.99 -6.39
CA MET A 196 13.63 -16.09 -7.49
C MET A 196 12.15 -16.17 -7.87
N GLU A 197 11.59 -17.38 -7.96
CA GLU A 197 10.15 -17.55 -8.22
C GLU A 197 9.29 -16.88 -7.14
N GLU A 198 9.73 -16.94 -5.88
CA GLU A 198 9.03 -16.27 -4.77
C GLU A 198 9.07 -14.75 -4.90
N ILE A 199 10.21 -14.17 -5.31
CA ILE A 199 10.34 -12.72 -5.56
C ILE A 199 9.48 -12.28 -6.74
N LEU A 200 9.43 -13.07 -7.82
CA LEU A 200 8.68 -12.75 -9.04
C LEU A 200 7.18 -12.99 -8.92
N LYS A 201 6.73 -13.85 -8.01
CA LYS A 201 5.30 -14.06 -7.77
C LYS A 201 4.70 -12.80 -7.17
N GLU A 202 3.85 -12.11 -7.93
CA GLU A 202 2.93 -11.10 -7.43
C GLU A 202 1.96 -11.76 -6.44
N GLN A 203 2.30 -11.73 -5.15
CA GLN A 203 1.43 -12.28 -4.11
C GLN A 203 0.85 -11.16 -3.27
N MET A 204 0.05 -10.28 -3.87
CA MET A 204 -0.92 -9.53 -3.07
C MET A 204 -2.10 -10.47 -2.79
N GLY A 205 -1.99 -11.25 -1.73
CA GLY A 205 -3.15 -11.93 -1.15
C GLY A 205 -4.16 -10.87 -0.70
N ALA A 206 -5.46 -11.16 -0.83
CA ALA A 206 -6.49 -10.25 -0.32
C ALA A 206 -6.22 -9.92 1.16
N CYS A 207 -6.21 -8.63 1.48
CA CYS A 207 -6.20 -8.19 2.87
C CYS A 207 -7.59 -8.41 3.46
N VAL A 208 -7.64 -9.00 4.63
CA VAL A 208 -8.88 -9.27 5.38
C VAL A 208 -8.71 -8.80 6.82
N PRO A 209 -9.80 -8.42 7.51
CA PRO A 209 -9.73 -8.06 8.93
C PRO A 209 -9.28 -9.26 9.77
N VAL A 210 -8.10 -9.17 10.37
CA VAL A 210 -7.49 -10.24 11.17
C VAL A 210 -7.26 -9.78 12.59
N GLU A 211 -7.59 -10.62 13.56
CA GLU A 211 -7.25 -10.39 14.96
C GLU A 211 -5.74 -10.65 15.17
N VAL A 212 -5.03 -9.61 15.58
CA VAL A 212 -3.56 -9.59 15.56
C VAL A 212 -2.95 -10.54 16.59
N ASN A 213 -3.53 -10.64 17.80
CA ASN A 213 -3.04 -11.55 18.83
C ASN A 213 -3.18 -13.01 18.40
N GLU A 214 -4.30 -13.38 17.75
CA GLU A 214 -4.51 -14.73 17.22
C GLU A 214 -3.54 -15.06 16.10
N LEU A 215 -3.32 -14.12 15.19
CA LEU A 215 -2.36 -14.27 14.12
C LEU A 215 -0.94 -14.51 14.66
N CYS A 216 -0.52 -13.72 15.66
CA CYS A 216 0.78 -13.88 16.30
C CYS A 216 0.91 -15.26 16.97
N ARG A 217 -0.06 -15.65 17.82
CA ARG A 217 -0.06 -16.95 18.49
C ARG A 217 0.01 -18.12 17.50
N ALA A 218 -0.80 -18.06 16.43
CA ALA A 218 -0.83 -19.11 15.42
C ALA A 218 0.54 -19.26 14.70
N ASN A 219 1.20 -18.16 14.38
CA ASN A 219 2.51 -18.19 13.71
C ASN A 219 3.63 -18.67 14.64
N VAL A 220 3.64 -18.25 15.90
CA VAL A 220 4.61 -18.73 16.90
C VAL A 220 4.39 -20.22 17.17
N ALA A 221 3.15 -20.67 17.38
CA ALA A 221 2.84 -22.08 17.57
C ALA A 221 3.23 -22.97 16.36
N LEU A 222 3.02 -22.46 15.13
CA LEU A 222 3.45 -23.13 13.91
C LEU A 222 4.98 -23.24 13.84
N PHE A 223 5.70 -22.19 14.19
CA PHE A 223 7.16 -22.18 14.27
C PHE A 223 7.68 -23.18 15.30
N GLU A 224 7.15 -23.16 16.51
CA GLU A 224 7.53 -24.10 17.58
C GLU A 224 7.28 -25.55 17.17
N LYS A 225 6.11 -25.85 16.60
CA LYS A 225 5.75 -27.18 16.11
C LYS A 225 6.71 -27.68 15.03
N ARG A 226 7.10 -26.80 14.09
CA ARG A 226 8.01 -27.15 13.00
C ARG A 226 9.44 -27.39 13.50
N ASN A 227 9.88 -26.66 14.51
CA ASN A 227 11.26 -26.67 15.01
C ASN A 227 11.41 -27.36 16.39
N VAL A 228 10.47 -28.17 16.83
CA VAL A 228 10.45 -28.80 18.17
C VAL A 228 11.78 -29.49 18.54
N LYS A 229 12.38 -30.22 17.60
CA LYS A 229 13.64 -30.90 17.82
C LYS A 229 14.78 -29.96 18.09
N GLN A 230 14.94 -28.94 17.24
CA GLN A 230 16.02 -27.98 17.31
C GLN A 230 15.89 -27.06 18.55
N LEU A 231 14.66 -26.61 18.87
CA LEU A 231 14.37 -25.81 20.06
C LEU A 231 14.74 -26.57 21.35
N ARG A 232 14.45 -27.88 21.41
CA ARG A 232 14.81 -28.72 22.56
C ARG A 232 16.30 -28.97 22.65
N GLU A 233 16.96 -29.33 21.54
CA GLU A 233 18.40 -29.58 21.49
C GLU A 233 19.22 -28.35 21.92
N LEU A 234 18.77 -27.15 21.53
CA LEU A 234 19.41 -25.89 21.86
C LEU A 234 18.88 -25.27 23.17
N SER A 235 17.85 -25.84 23.79
CA SER A 235 17.18 -25.30 24.98
C SER A 235 16.72 -23.86 24.80
N VAL A 236 16.17 -23.50 23.61
CA VAL A 236 15.71 -22.14 23.28
C VAL A 236 14.42 -21.83 24.00
N GLU A 237 14.37 -20.71 24.72
CA GLU A 237 13.17 -20.16 25.31
C GLU A 237 12.47 -19.22 24.32
N VAL A 238 11.21 -19.49 23.99
CA VAL A 238 10.38 -18.62 23.12
C VAL A 238 9.31 -17.97 23.97
N SER A 239 9.29 -16.64 24.02
CA SER A 239 8.31 -15.87 24.78
C SER A 239 7.50 -14.93 23.89
N THR A 240 6.23 -14.68 24.25
CA THR A 240 5.32 -13.81 23.51
C THR A 240 4.69 -12.78 24.41
N MET A 241 4.79 -11.51 24.02
CA MET A 241 4.10 -10.37 24.65
C MET A 241 3.02 -9.87 23.69
N LEU A 242 1.75 -10.09 24.06
CA LEU A 242 0.60 -9.77 23.25
C LEU A 242 -0.07 -8.47 23.69
N LEU A 243 -0.89 -7.89 22.82
CA LEU A 243 -1.70 -6.73 23.18
C LEU A 243 -2.72 -7.08 24.25
N SER A 244 -2.91 -6.18 25.23
CA SER A 244 -3.96 -6.31 26.25
C SER A 244 -5.38 -6.21 25.67
N THR A 245 -5.53 -5.51 24.53
CA THR A 245 -6.81 -5.28 23.85
C THR A 245 -6.80 -5.98 22.49
N SER A 246 -7.87 -6.69 22.16
CA SER A 246 -8.04 -7.27 20.81
C SER A 246 -8.25 -6.18 19.78
N ILE A 247 -7.44 -6.20 18.72
CA ILE A 247 -7.58 -5.30 17.55
C ILE A 247 -7.62 -6.11 16.27
N LYS A 248 -8.37 -5.61 15.28
CA LYS A 248 -8.40 -6.15 13.91
C LYS A 248 -7.79 -5.16 12.95
N ILE A 249 -6.94 -5.67 12.08
CA ILE A 249 -6.27 -4.90 11.03
C ILE A 249 -6.40 -5.67 9.73
N ASP A 250 -6.58 -4.95 8.62
CA ASP A 250 -6.63 -5.56 7.28
C ASP A 250 -5.24 -6.02 6.85
N LEU A 251 -5.02 -7.32 6.89
CA LEU A 251 -3.74 -7.95 6.61
C LEU A 251 -3.89 -9.14 5.64
N SER A 252 -2.88 -9.37 4.83
CA SER A 252 -2.73 -10.62 4.09
C SER A 252 -2.14 -11.69 5.00
N VAL A 253 -3.00 -12.59 5.51
CA VAL A 253 -2.60 -13.66 6.46
C VAL A 253 -1.42 -14.48 5.95
N GLY A 254 -1.43 -14.83 4.65
CA GLY A 254 -0.37 -15.63 4.05
C GLY A 254 0.97 -14.90 3.97
N GLN A 255 0.97 -13.61 3.63
CA GLN A 255 2.20 -12.80 3.56
C GLN A 255 2.79 -12.54 4.94
N ILE A 256 1.95 -12.10 5.88
CA ILE A 256 2.38 -11.86 7.26
C ILE A 256 2.86 -13.16 7.91
N GLY A 257 2.19 -14.29 7.65
CA GLY A 257 2.66 -15.60 8.12
C GLY A 257 4.05 -15.98 7.59
N LYS A 258 4.33 -15.76 6.30
CA LYS A 258 5.67 -15.96 5.73
C LYS A 258 6.72 -15.05 6.36
N MET A 259 6.38 -13.78 6.61
CA MET A 259 7.25 -12.83 7.32
C MET A 259 7.61 -13.34 8.71
N PHE A 260 6.61 -13.73 9.53
CA PHE A 260 6.87 -14.30 10.86
C PHE A 260 7.81 -15.52 10.79
N GLN A 261 7.54 -16.45 9.88
CA GLN A 261 8.37 -17.65 9.73
C GLN A 261 9.81 -17.29 9.34
N ALA A 262 10.00 -16.37 8.37
CA ALA A 262 11.35 -15.98 7.95
C ALA A 262 12.13 -15.28 9.07
N LEU A 263 11.49 -14.40 9.85
CA LEU A 263 12.11 -13.70 10.97
C LEU A 263 12.46 -14.66 12.11
N LEU A 264 11.53 -15.55 12.51
CA LEU A 264 11.76 -16.54 13.56
C LEU A 264 12.82 -17.57 13.18
N ASP A 265 12.86 -18.00 11.91
CA ASP A 265 13.92 -18.89 11.41
C ASP A 265 15.30 -18.21 11.43
N ASN A 266 15.35 -16.91 11.21
CA ASN A 266 16.58 -16.14 11.33
C ASN A 266 17.05 -16.07 12.80
N SER A 267 16.13 -15.80 13.73
CA SER A 267 16.42 -15.75 15.16
C SER A 267 16.88 -17.14 15.67
N LEU A 268 16.19 -18.22 15.26
CA LEU A 268 16.61 -19.58 15.64
C LEU A 268 18.02 -19.92 15.15
N TYR A 269 18.34 -19.52 13.92
CA TYR A 269 19.70 -19.70 13.40
C TYR A 269 20.73 -18.90 14.21
N ALA A 270 20.42 -17.63 14.54
CA ALA A 270 21.34 -16.75 15.26
C ALA A 270 21.62 -17.27 16.68
N VAL A 271 20.59 -17.69 17.41
CA VAL A 271 20.76 -18.26 18.76
C VAL A 271 21.49 -19.62 18.73
N GLY A 272 21.26 -20.42 17.69
CA GLY A 272 21.92 -21.72 17.53
C GLY A 272 23.40 -21.65 17.18
N ARG A 273 23.91 -20.48 16.77
CA ARG A 273 25.34 -20.25 16.43
C ARG A 273 26.16 -19.59 17.55
N LYS A 274 25.51 -19.00 18.54
CA LYS A 274 26.16 -18.36 19.68
C LYS A 274 26.53 -19.39 20.73
N LYS A 275 27.69 -19.20 21.37
CA LYS A 275 28.10 -19.92 22.56
C LYS A 275 27.66 -19.14 23.79
N TYR A 276 26.85 -19.75 24.63
CA TYR A 276 26.31 -19.15 25.85
C TYR A 276 27.21 -19.46 27.05
N GLY A 277 27.36 -18.53 27.97
CA GLY A 277 28.06 -18.72 29.23
C GLY A 277 27.23 -19.48 30.25
N GLU A 278 27.84 -19.80 31.42
CA GLU A 278 27.09 -20.40 32.54
C GLU A 278 26.00 -19.44 33.03
N GLY A 279 24.74 -19.89 32.97
CA GLY A 279 23.56 -19.09 33.37
C GLY A 279 22.83 -18.38 32.22
N ASP A 280 23.47 -18.21 31.05
CA ASP A 280 22.81 -17.64 29.87
C ASP A 280 22.05 -18.71 29.08
N ARG A 281 20.89 -18.34 28.53
CA ARG A 281 20.07 -19.23 27.69
C ARG A 281 19.75 -18.59 26.36
N PRO A 282 19.66 -19.38 25.28
CA PRO A 282 19.14 -18.90 24.01
C PRO A 282 17.68 -18.45 24.17
N GLU A 283 17.39 -17.25 23.76
CA GLU A 283 16.05 -16.64 23.93
C GLU A 283 15.58 -15.94 22.65
N ILE A 284 14.30 -16.15 22.32
CA ILE A 284 13.58 -15.45 21.25
C ILE A 284 12.33 -14.83 21.84
N ARG A 285 12.15 -13.54 21.66
CA ARG A 285 10.97 -12.77 22.13
C ARG A 285 10.18 -12.22 20.97
N VAL A 286 8.88 -12.45 20.97
CA VAL A 286 7.94 -11.86 20.03
C VAL A 286 7.05 -10.87 20.77
N GLY A 287 7.07 -9.61 20.39
CA GLY A 287 6.31 -8.54 21.03
C GLY A 287 5.32 -7.89 20.10
N LEU A 288 4.11 -7.59 20.60
CA LEU A 288 3.12 -6.75 19.96
C LEU A 288 2.84 -5.53 20.85
N SER A 289 2.88 -4.34 20.24
CA SER A 289 2.47 -3.08 20.91
C SER A 289 1.82 -2.14 19.90
N ILE A 290 1.17 -1.09 20.40
CA ILE A 290 0.62 -0.01 19.56
C ILE A 290 1.48 1.22 19.79
N GLU A 291 2.00 1.78 18.70
CA GLU A 291 2.85 2.97 18.72
C GLU A 291 2.39 3.95 17.64
N ALA A 292 2.03 5.19 18.07
CA ALA A 292 1.63 6.27 17.15
C ALA A 292 0.64 5.85 16.04
N ASN A 293 -0.42 5.10 16.39
CA ASN A 293 -1.42 4.54 15.46
C ASN A 293 -0.91 3.47 14.49
N ASN A 294 0.23 2.84 14.83
CA ASN A 294 0.74 1.67 14.13
C ASN A 294 0.77 0.45 15.07
N LEU A 295 0.54 -0.72 14.48
CA LEU A 295 0.87 -1.98 15.12
C LEU A 295 2.39 -2.16 15.03
N ARG A 296 3.06 -2.23 16.18
CA ARG A 296 4.47 -2.61 16.28
C ARG A 296 4.56 -4.11 16.55
N ILE A 297 5.24 -4.83 15.67
CA ILE A 297 5.61 -6.24 15.84
C ILE A 297 7.12 -6.26 16.02
N SER A 298 7.62 -6.78 17.13
CA SER A 298 9.05 -6.95 17.37
C SER A 298 9.41 -8.42 17.51
N ILE A 299 10.52 -8.83 16.89
CA ILE A 299 11.12 -10.14 17.06
C ILE A 299 12.57 -9.90 17.46
N TRP A 300 12.87 -10.30 18.68
CA TRP A 300 14.18 -10.12 19.32
C TRP A 300 14.82 -11.46 19.63
N ASP A 301 16.13 -11.56 19.45
CA ASP A 301 16.91 -12.73 19.84
C ASP A 301 18.25 -12.30 20.45
N ASN A 302 18.78 -13.10 21.39
CA ASN A 302 20.09 -12.91 21.99
C ASN A 302 21.18 -13.74 21.29
N GLY A 303 21.06 -13.92 19.97
CA GLY A 303 21.97 -14.70 19.15
C GLY A 303 23.33 -14.02 18.88
N ILE A 304 23.96 -14.43 17.77
CA ILE A 304 25.29 -13.90 17.34
C ILE A 304 25.27 -12.42 16.91
N GLY A 305 24.09 -11.83 16.73
CA GLY A 305 23.98 -10.46 16.24
C GLY A 305 24.64 -10.23 14.88
N MET A 306 24.79 -8.95 14.52
CA MET A 306 25.37 -8.52 13.24
C MET A 306 26.33 -7.34 13.48
N ASP A 307 27.44 -7.28 12.73
CA ASP A 307 28.23 -6.09 12.62
C ASP A 307 27.56 -5.04 11.70
N GLU A 308 28.12 -3.84 11.65
CA GLU A 308 27.53 -2.73 10.88
C GLU A 308 27.44 -3.02 9.38
N VAL A 309 28.46 -3.64 8.80
CA VAL A 309 28.49 -3.98 7.37
C VAL A 309 27.40 -4.99 7.01
N VAL A 310 27.21 -6.00 7.84
CA VAL A 310 26.16 -7.01 7.67
C VAL A 310 24.79 -6.39 7.86
N ARG A 311 24.62 -5.52 8.87
CA ARG A 311 23.36 -4.83 9.17
C ARG A 311 22.88 -3.97 8.01
N GLU A 312 23.77 -3.18 7.40
CA GLU A 312 23.43 -2.32 6.25
C GLU A 312 22.95 -3.11 5.02
N GLN A 313 23.49 -4.31 4.83
CA GLN A 313 23.17 -5.17 3.69
C GLN A 313 22.09 -6.21 3.97
N ALA A 314 21.62 -6.32 5.22
CA ALA A 314 20.73 -7.40 5.67
C ALA A 314 19.43 -7.52 4.85
N PHE A 315 18.89 -6.39 4.37
CA PHE A 315 17.71 -6.35 3.52
C PHE A 315 18.00 -6.38 2.01
N SER A 316 19.26 -6.49 1.62
CA SER A 316 19.62 -6.60 0.20
C SER A 316 19.25 -7.99 -0.32
N PRO A 317 18.70 -8.09 -1.53
CA PRO A 317 18.31 -9.38 -2.11
C PRO A 317 19.55 -10.26 -2.27
N PHE A 318 19.39 -11.54 -1.95
CA PHE A 318 20.43 -12.56 -2.01
C PHE A 318 21.62 -12.34 -1.04
N PHE A 319 21.60 -11.35 -0.18
CA PHE A 319 22.62 -11.18 0.85
C PHE A 319 22.42 -12.22 1.96
N THR A 320 23.51 -12.92 2.33
CA THR A 320 23.51 -13.88 3.41
C THR A 320 24.91 -14.11 3.94
N THR A 321 25.03 -14.26 5.25
CA THR A 321 26.24 -14.71 5.95
C THR A 321 26.27 -16.24 6.12
N ARG A 322 25.16 -16.93 5.80
CA ARG A 322 25.08 -18.39 5.82
C ARG A 322 25.70 -18.98 4.57
N SER A 323 26.11 -20.25 4.61
CA SER A 323 26.58 -20.93 3.41
C SER A 323 25.48 -20.96 2.34
N THR A 324 25.87 -20.93 1.06
CA THR A 324 24.92 -21.03 -0.07
C THR A 324 24.11 -22.33 -0.04
N ALA A 325 24.64 -23.36 0.64
CA ALA A 325 23.96 -24.62 0.90
C ALA A 325 22.83 -24.49 1.95
N GLU A 326 22.84 -23.46 2.81
CA GLU A 326 21.87 -23.28 3.90
C GLU A 326 20.81 -22.26 3.59
N ALA A 327 21.14 -21.17 2.89
CA ALA A 327 20.19 -20.08 2.62
C ALA A 327 20.40 -19.41 1.27
N ALA A 328 19.31 -19.02 0.62
CA ALA A 328 19.33 -18.24 -0.63
C ALA A 328 19.56 -16.74 -0.40
N GLY A 329 19.43 -16.23 0.85
CA GLY A 329 19.63 -14.82 1.19
C GLY A 329 18.47 -13.92 0.76
N VAL A 330 17.25 -14.41 0.72
CA VAL A 330 16.05 -13.63 0.30
C VAL A 330 15.06 -13.37 1.44
N GLY A 331 15.22 -14.02 2.60
CA GLY A 331 14.22 -13.97 3.67
C GLY A 331 13.92 -12.56 4.17
N LEU A 332 14.93 -11.78 4.56
CA LEU A 332 14.76 -10.40 5.04
C LEU A 332 14.31 -9.44 3.93
N TYR A 333 14.80 -9.64 2.69
CA TYR A 333 14.31 -8.88 1.54
C TYR A 333 12.81 -9.09 1.34
N LEU A 334 12.32 -10.34 1.33
CA LEU A 334 10.89 -10.64 1.22
C LEU A 334 10.08 -10.09 2.41
N CYS A 335 10.63 -10.10 3.63
CA CYS A 335 9.99 -9.45 4.78
C CYS A 335 9.78 -7.96 4.52
N ARG A 336 10.78 -7.24 3.99
CA ARG A 336 10.66 -5.82 3.63
C ARG A 336 9.59 -5.60 2.57
N GLU A 337 9.55 -6.40 1.52
CA GLU A 337 8.53 -6.32 0.46
C GLU A 337 7.10 -6.53 1.04
N VAL A 338 6.92 -7.53 1.90
CA VAL A 338 5.64 -7.79 2.58
C VAL A 338 5.20 -6.57 3.38
N VAL A 339 6.10 -5.99 4.17
CA VAL A 339 5.80 -4.82 5.02
C VAL A 339 5.47 -3.59 4.17
N MET A 340 6.22 -3.32 3.11
CA MET A 340 5.95 -2.22 2.17
C MET A 340 4.61 -2.39 1.46
N ASN A 341 4.24 -3.60 1.07
CA ASN A 341 2.92 -3.90 0.48
C ASN A 341 1.76 -3.59 1.43
N HIS A 342 2.00 -3.67 2.75
CA HIS A 342 1.05 -3.26 3.80
C HIS A 342 1.22 -1.79 4.23
N LYS A 343 1.97 -0.97 3.45
CA LYS A 343 2.27 0.46 3.74
C LYS A 343 2.96 0.67 5.08
N GLY A 344 3.66 -0.34 5.56
CA GLY A 344 4.41 -0.33 6.79
C GLY A 344 5.88 0.01 6.62
N THR A 345 6.62 -0.04 7.71
CA THR A 345 8.09 0.12 7.76
C THR A 345 8.71 -1.03 8.55
N ILE A 346 9.91 -1.45 8.17
CA ILE A 346 10.70 -2.46 8.86
C ILE A 346 12.08 -1.89 9.19
N CYS A 347 12.51 -2.07 10.43
CA CYS A 347 13.81 -1.67 10.92
C CYS A 347 14.52 -2.87 11.56
N LEU A 348 15.84 -2.84 11.59
CA LEU A 348 16.70 -3.86 12.20
C LEU A 348 17.73 -3.19 13.06
N GLU A 349 17.77 -3.57 14.34
CA GLU A 349 18.79 -3.20 15.29
C GLU A 349 19.55 -4.46 15.71
N SER A 350 20.86 -4.38 15.72
CA SER A 350 21.69 -5.53 16.09
C SER A 350 23.06 -5.09 16.58
N VAL A 351 23.53 -5.79 17.58
CA VAL A 351 24.89 -5.67 18.09
C VAL A 351 25.55 -7.06 18.04
N LYS A 352 26.72 -7.12 17.45
CA LYS A 352 27.45 -8.37 17.29
C LYS A 352 27.70 -9.04 18.63
N ASP A 353 27.44 -10.35 18.69
CA ASP A 353 27.55 -11.23 19.86
C ASP A 353 26.62 -10.86 21.03
N GLU A 354 25.67 -9.91 20.84
CA GLU A 354 24.72 -9.52 21.86
C GLU A 354 23.31 -9.90 21.46
N PHE A 355 22.71 -9.19 20.47
CA PHE A 355 21.30 -9.38 20.09
C PHE A 355 21.02 -8.96 18.65
N THR A 356 19.85 -9.37 18.17
CA THR A 356 19.17 -8.79 17.01
C THR A 356 17.71 -8.49 17.35
N GLU A 357 17.21 -7.32 17.02
CA GLU A 357 15.78 -6.97 17.04
C GLU A 357 15.32 -6.52 15.65
N VAL A 358 14.28 -7.15 15.14
CA VAL A 358 13.58 -6.71 13.94
C VAL A 358 12.24 -6.13 14.36
N VAL A 359 11.99 -4.87 13.98
CA VAL A 359 10.78 -4.13 14.29
C VAL A 359 10.02 -3.85 13.00
N VAL A 360 8.76 -4.24 12.99
CA VAL A 360 7.81 -3.98 11.90
C VAL A 360 6.71 -3.06 12.41
N LEU A 361 6.43 -1.98 11.70
CA LEU A 361 5.34 -1.05 11.97
C LEU A 361 4.32 -1.14 10.84
N LEU A 362 3.08 -1.50 11.16
CA LEU A 362 1.96 -1.58 10.22
C LEU A 362 0.89 -0.56 10.61
N PRO A 363 0.40 0.29 9.68
CA PRO A 363 -0.61 1.30 9.99
C PRO A 363 -1.94 0.65 10.37
N ILE A 364 -2.60 1.22 11.40
CA ILE A 364 -3.94 0.85 11.84
C ILE A 364 -4.90 1.86 11.20
N TYR A 365 -5.72 1.40 10.23
CA TYR A 365 -6.72 2.23 9.53
C TYR A 365 -8.10 2.05 10.14
#